data_6aa7652f47a31584474afac3ceafac3e
#
_entry.id   6aa7652f47a31584474afac3ceafac3e
#
_cell.length_a   1.000
_cell.length_b   1.000
_cell.length_c   1.000
_cell.angle_alpha   90.00
_cell.angle_beta   90.00
_cell.angle_gamma   90.00
#
_symmetry.space_group_name_H-M   'P 1'
#
loop_
_entity.id
_entity.type
_entity.pdbx_description
1 polymer ?
#
loop_
_entity_poly.entity_id
_entity_poly.type
_entity_poly.pdbx_seq_one_letter_code
_entity_poly.pdbx_strand_id
1 'polypeptide(L)'
;MFYFGLVCLVLSILFLILARTSSTQVFGVSAWYKPFKFAFSTLTFAWAMGWYCYYLPNFNIKFFNWSIIVLLGFEIAYIAIQAGRGQLSHYNMSTPVYAALYSMMALAASLATIYTAYVGYQFFTQSFPELPTYYLWAIRLSIVIFVIFSFEGFAMGLS
;
A
#
# COMPACT_ATOMS: atom_id res chain seq x y z
N MET A 1 -8.97 9.12 -3.82
CA MET A 1 -8.81 7.65 -3.61
C MET A 1 -9.51 6.79 -4.66
N PHE A 2 -10.77 7.06 -5.03
CA PHE A 2 -11.48 6.20 -5.99
C PHE A 2 -10.75 6.04 -7.33
N TYR A 3 -10.40 7.13 -8.00
CA TYR A 3 -9.65 7.08 -9.27
C TYR A 3 -8.26 6.44 -9.13
N PHE A 4 -7.59 6.64 -8.02
CA PHE A 4 -6.32 5.97 -7.75
C PHE A 4 -6.50 4.46 -7.64
N GLY A 5 -7.57 4.01 -6.97
CA GLY A 5 -7.94 2.59 -6.95
C GLY A 5 -8.23 2.03 -8.35
N LEU A 6 -8.93 2.77 -9.22
CA LEU A 6 -9.14 2.35 -10.61
C LEU A 6 -7.81 2.21 -11.39
N VAL A 7 -6.88 3.14 -11.21
CA VAL A 7 -5.54 3.03 -11.81
C VAL A 7 -4.84 1.78 -11.30
N CYS A 8 -4.88 1.51 -10.00
CA CYS A 8 -4.30 0.29 -9.43
C CYS A 8 -4.97 -0.99 -9.95
N LEU A 9 -6.28 -0.97 -10.23
CA LEU A 9 -6.99 -2.08 -10.86
C LEU A 9 -6.44 -2.36 -12.26
N VAL A 10 -6.35 -1.33 -13.09
CA VAL A 10 -5.81 -1.46 -14.45
C VAL A 10 -4.36 -1.96 -14.41
N LEU A 11 -3.54 -1.41 -13.54
CA LEU A 11 -2.16 -1.87 -13.33
C LEU A 11 -2.09 -3.32 -12.85
N SER A 12 -2.99 -3.74 -11.95
CA SER A 12 -3.06 -5.14 -11.49
C SER A 12 -3.31 -6.10 -12.64
N ILE A 13 -4.29 -5.77 -13.50
CA ILE A 13 -4.62 -6.59 -14.69
C ILE A 13 -3.41 -6.64 -15.63
N LEU A 14 -2.79 -5.48 -15.91
CA LEU A 14 -1.61 -5.39 -16.77
C LEU A 14 -0.45 -6.24 -16.23
N PHE A 15 -0.14 -6.11 -14.95
CA PHE A 15 0.94 -6.88 -14.32
C PHE A 15 0.65 -8.37 -14.26
N LEU A 16 -0.62 -8.76 -14.12
CA LEU A 16 -1.01 -10.17 -14.18
C LEU A 16 -0.82 -10.76 -15.60
N ILE A 17 -1.16 -9.99 -16.63
CA ILE A 17 -0.89 -10.37 -18.03
C ILE A 17 0.62 -10.51 -18.24
N LEU A 18 1.41 -9.53 -17.82
CA LEU A 18 2.87 -9.57 -17.92
C LEU A 18 3.47 -10.74 -17.14
N ALA A 19 2.90 -11.10 -15.99
CA ALA A 19 3.34 -12.26 -15.22
C ALA A 19 3.15 -13.59 -15.96
N ARG A 20 2.23 -13.65 -16.93
CA ARG A 20 1.95 -14.83 -17.75
C ARG A 20 2.68 -14.83 -19.09
N THR A 21 2.96 -13.66 -19.64
CA THR A 21 3.51 -13.49 -21.01
C THR A 21 4.99 -13.15 -21.03
N SER A 22 5.53 -12.49 -20.00
CA SER A 22 6.93 -12.09 -19.94
C SER A 22 7.81 -13.22 -19.44
N SER A 23 8.97 -13.38 -20.06
CA SER A 23 10.01 -14.32 -19.64
C SER A 23 10.90 -13.79 -18.50
N THR A 24 10.70 -12.52 -18.09
CA THR A 24 11.52 -11.89 -17.03
C THR A 24 11.26 -12.56 -15.69
N GLN A 25 12.31 -13.13 -15.10
CA GLN A 25 12.24 -13.83 -13.82
C GLN A 25 13.21 -13.22 -12.81
N VAL A 26 12.82 -13.31 -11.52
CA VAL A 26 13.66 -13.01 -10.36
C VAL A 26 13.57 -14.21 -9.43
N PHE A 27 14.71 -14.85 -9.13
CA PHE A 27 14.78 -16.09 -8.34
C PHE A 27 13.89 -17.23 -8.86
N GLY A 28 13.79 -17.40 -10.19
CA GLY A 28 13.01 -18.50 -10.80
C GLY A 28 11.49 -18.27 -10.80
N VAL A 29 11.03 -17.11 -10.38
CA VAL A 29 9.60 -16.73 -10.39
C VAL A 29 9.42 -15.50 -11.28
N SER A 30 8.27 -15.40 -11.99
CA SER A 30 7.99 -14.21 -12.79
C SER A 30 8.12 -12.93 -11.95
N ALA A 31 8.95 -12.00 -12.44
CA ALA A 31 9.21 -10.71 -11.79
C ALA A 31 7.92 -9.87 -11.59
N TRP A 32 6.91 -10.10 -12.42
CA TRP A 32 5.67 -9.33 -12.47
C TRP A 32 4.63 -9.74 -11.41
N TYR A 33 4.80 -10.88 -10.72
CA TYR A 33 3.90 -11.24 -9.62
C TYR A 33 3.95 -10.27 -8.45
N LYS A 34 5.12 -9.70 -8.17
CA LYS A 34 5.27 -8.74 -7.07
C LYS A 34 4.55 -7.42 -7.35
N PRO A 35 4.77 -6.73 -8.50
CA PRO A 35 3.97 -5.55 -8.86
C PRO A 35 2.46 -5.83 -8.90
N PHE A 36 2.05 -7.01 -9.41
CA PHE A 36 0.64 -7.42 -9.40
C PHE A 36 0.05 -7.44 -8.00
N LYS A 37 0.67 -8.19 -7.08
CA LYS A 37 0.20 -8.29 -5.69
C LYS A 37 0.15 -6.93 -5.01
N PHE A 38 1.17 -6.10 -5.25
CA PHE A 38 1.26 -4.77 -4.66
C PHE A 38 0.18 -3.82 -5.20
N ALA A 39 -0.02 -3.77 -6.50
CA ALA A 39 -1.08 -2.95 -7.10
C ALA A 39 -2.48 -3.40 -6.66
N PHE A 40 -2.72 -4.72 -6.56
CA PHE A 40 -3.99 -5.27 -6.11
C PHE A 40 -4.27 -4.96 -4.63
N SER A 41 -3.28 -5.10 -3.76
CA SER A 41 -3.44 -4.73 -2.35
C SER A 41 -3.64 -3.21 -2.17
N THR A 42 -2.95 -2.40 -2.96
CA THR A 42 -3.13 -0.93 -2.94
C THR A 42 -4.52 -0.52 -3.43
N LEU A 43 -5.08 -1.21 -4.43
CA LEU A 43 -6.48 -1.02 -4.85
C LEU A 43 -7.44 -1.21 -3.69
N THR A 44 -7.37 -2.35 -3.01
CA THR A 44 -8.27 -2.67 -1.89
C THR A 44 -8.10 -1.70 -0.73
N PHE A 45 -6.87 -1.35 -0.40
CA PHE A 45 -6.53 -0.33 0.60
C PHE A 45 -7.10 1.05 0.23
N ALA A 46 -6.88 1.51 -1.01
CA ALA A 46 -7.34 2.83 -1.44
C ALA A 46 -8.87 2.98 -1.38
N TRP A 47 -9.61 1.95 -1.78
CA TRP A 47 -11.07 1.98 -1.72
C TRP A 47 -11.59 1.88 -0.28
N ALA A 48 -11.02 1.01 0.55
CA ALA A 48 -11.38 0.90 1.95
C ALA A 48 -11.12 2.21 2.70
N MET A 49 -9.91 2.77 2.58
CA MET A 49 -9.54 4.01 3.25
C MET A 49 -10.31 5.22 2.72
N GLY A 50 -10.59 5.27 1.41
CA GLY A 50 -11.42 6.32 0.83
C GLY A 50 -12.83 6.31 1.40
N TRP A 51 -13.38 5.12 1.67
CA TRP A 51 -14.68 4.94 2.30
C TRP A 51 -14.64 5.27 3.80
N TYR A 52 -13.65 4.78 4.55
CA TYR A 52 -13.53 5.06 5.98
C TYR A 52 -13.35 6.55 6.27
N CYS A 53 -12.49 7.23 5.55
CA CYS A 53 -12.25 8.66 5.73
C CYS A 53 -13.48 9.54 5.43
N TYR A 54 -14.46 9.03 4.66
CA TYR A 54 -15.71 9.73 4.40
C TYR A 54 -16.52 9.97 5.69
N TYR A 55 -16.43 9.06 6.65
CA TYR A 55 -17.15 9.18 7.93
C TYR A 55 -16.44 10.03 8.97
N LEU A 56 -15.20 10.46 8.74
CA LEU A 56 -14.45 11.24 9.72
C LEU A 56 -14.81 12.73 9.66
N PRO A 57 -15.43 13.30 10.71
CA PRO A 57 -15.71 14.73 10.79
C PRO A 57 -14.40 15.50 10.91
N ASN A 58 -14.33 16.68 10.27
CA ASN A 58 -13.18 17.60 10.34
C ASN A 58 -11.83 16.99 9.92
N PHE A 59 -11.83 15.89 9.18
CA PHE A 59 -10.61 15.24 8.69
C PHE A 59 -10.20 15.82 7.33
N ASN A 60 -8.93 16.14 7.16
CA ASN A 60 -8.42 16.65 5.88
C ASN A 60 -8.23 15.51 4.85
N ILE A 61 -9.36 15.06 4.29
CA ILE A 61 -9.39 13.96 3.30
C ILE A 61 -8.52 14.25 2.08
N LYS A 62 -8.44 15.51 1.65
CA LYS A 62 -7.62 15.89 0.48
C LYS A 62 -6.14 15.66 0.76
N PHE A 63 -5.65 16.11 1.89
CA PHE A 63 -4.26 15.93 2.28
C PHE A 63 -3.91 14.45 2.47
N PHE A 64 -4.78 13.69 3.15
CA PHE A 64 -4.63 12.24 3.29
C PHE A 64 -4.55 11.55 1.92
N ASN A 65 -5.51 11.81 1.05
CA ASN A 65 -5.57 11.19 -0.27
C ASN A 65 -4.30 11.43 -1.09
N TRP A 66 -3.82 12.67 -1.15
CA TRP A 66 -2.62 13.00 -1.88
C TRP A 66 -1.36 12.39 -1.26
N SER A 67 -1.24 12.39 0.06
CA SER A 67 -0.14 11.73 0.77
C SER A 67 -0.07 10.24 0.41
N ILE A 68 -1.18 9.53 0.51
CA ILE A 68 -1.23 8.10 0.18
C ILE A 68 -0.96 7.85 -1.31
N ILE A 69 -1.53 8.66 -2.20
CA ILE A 69 -1.32 8.52 -3.66
C ILE A 69 0.17 8.69 -4.01
N VAL A 70 0.83 9.68 -3.43
CA VAL A 70 2.27 9.91 -3.69
C VAL A 70 3.12 8.78 -3.12
N LEU A 71 2.88 8.38 -1.86
CA LEU A 71 3.67 7.34 -1.21
C LEU A 71 3.52 5.98 -1.90
N LEU A 72 2.28 5.49 -2.05
CA LEU A 72 2.04 4.17 -2.65
C LEU A 72 2.22 4.19 -4.18
N GLY A 73 1.96 5.31 -4.84
CA GLY A 73 2.23 5.48 -6.28
C GLY A 73 3.74 5.39 -6.59
N PHE A 74 4.57 6.01 -5.76
CA PHE A 74 6.03 5.87 -5.85
C PHE A 74 6.47 4.40 -5.69
N GLU A 75 5.92 3.69 -4.70
CA GLU A 75 6.26 2.28 -4.48
C GLU A 75 5.85 1.39 -5.67
N ILE A 76 4.61 1.53 -6.18
CA ILE A 76 4.14 0.77 -7.34
C ILE A 76 5.05 1.03 -8.55
N ALA A 77 5.37 2.30 -8.82
CA ALA A 77 6.23 2.68 -9.95
C ALA A 77 7.62 2.06 -9.81
N TYR A 78 8.23 2.16 -8.63
CA TYR A 78 9.56 1.59 -8.39
C TYR A 78 9.57 0.07 -8.52
N ILE A 79 8.58 -0.64 -7.91
CA ILE A 79 8.46 -2.10 -7.99
C ILE A 79 8.29 -2.55 -9.45
N ALA A 80 7.46 -1.83 -10.23
CA ALA A 80 7.23 -2.14 -11.65
C ALA A 80 8.48 -1.91 -12.52
N ILE A 81 9.21 -0.83 -12.30
CA ILE A 81 10.47 -0.55 -13.01
C ILE A 81 11.51 -1.65 -12.72
N GLN A 82 11.66 -2.04 -11.46
CA GLN A 82 12.60 -3.11 -11.09
C GLN A 82 12.19 -4.46 -11.66
N ALA A 83 10.89 -4.77 -11.68
CA ALA A 83 10.38 -5.99 -12.33
C ALA A 83 10.70 -6.03 -13.82
N GLY A 84 10.50 -4.92 -14.54
CA GLY A 84 10.84 -4.81 -15.96
C GLY A 84 12.34 -4.96 -16.23
N ARG A 85 13.19 -4.60 -15.27
CA ARG A 85 14.66 -4.77 -15.33
C ARG A 85 15.14 -6.13 -14.86
N GLY A 86 14.26 -7.01 -14.39
CA GLY A 86 14.64 -8.30 -13.78
C GLY A 86 15.43 -8.14 -12.48
N GLN A 87 15.25 -7.04 -11.76
CA GLN A 87 15.97 -6.66 -10.55
C GLN A 87 15.10 -6.77 -9.30
N LEU A 88 15.74 -6.96 -8.14
CA LEU A 88 15.05 -6.87 -6.86
C LEU A 88 14.60 -5.44 -6.57
N SER A 89 13.36 -5.27 -6.15
CA SER A 89 12.84 -3.99 -5.66
C SER A 89 13.09 -3.77 -4.17
N HIS A 90 13.11 -4.86 -3.37
CA HIS A 90 13.36 -4.81 -1.92
C HIS A 90 14.67 -5.52 -1.62
N TYR A 91 15.33 -5.12 -0.55
CA TYR A 91 16.61 -5.68 -0.09
C TYR A 91 17.74 -5.60 -1.15
N ASN A 92 17.60 -4.74 -2.15
CA ASN A 92 18.65 -4.53 -3.12
C ASN A 92 19.68 -3.53 -2.56
N MET A 93 20.76 -4.06 -2.04
CA MET A 93 21.89 -3.29 -1.47
C MET A 93 23.11 -3.30 -2.39
N SER A 94 22.94 -3.71 -3.66
CA SER A 94 24.06 -3.90 -4.59
C SER A 94 24.79 -2.59 -4.94
N THR A 95 24.13 -1.46 -4.81
CA THR A 95 24.73 -0.13 -5.01
C THR A 95 24.17 0.86 -3.98
N PRO A 96 24.90 1.95 -3.66
CA PRO A 96 24.40 3.01 -2.77
C PRO A 96 23.05 3.60 -3.23
N VAL A 97 22.83 3.68 -4.55
CA VAL A 97 21.57 4.18 -5.14
C VAL A 97 20.41 3.23 -4.82
N TYR A 98 20.59 1.92 -4.99
CA TYR A 98 19.56 0.93 -4.66
C TYR A 98 19.28 0.87 -3.16
N ALA A 99 20.31 0.98 -2.34
CA ALA A 99 20.14 1.08 -0.88
C ALA A 99 19.32 2.31 -0.49
N ALA A 100 19.59 3.48 -1.09
CA ALA A 100 18.82 4.70 -0.86
C ALA A 100 17.36 4.55 -1.31
N LEU A 101 17.11 3.99 -2.50
CA LEU A 101 15.76 3.75 -3.01
C LEU A 101 14.98 2.76 -2.13
N TYR A 102 15.61 1.70 -1.65
CA TYR A 102 15.01 0.78 -0.69
C TYR A 102 14.64 1.48 0.64
N SER A 103 15.55 2.32 1.16
CA SER A 103 15.29 3.10 2.37
C SER A 103 14.12 4.09 2.17
N MET A 104 14.01 4.72 1.01
CA MET A 104 12.89 5.58 0.66
C MET A 104 11.56 4.82 0.62
N MET A 105 11.55 3.58 0.09
CA MET A 105 10.36 2.73 0.12
C MET A 105 9.96 2.37 1.56
N ALA A 106 10.92 1.96 2.38
CA ALA A 106 10.68 1.66 3.79
C ALA A 106 10.10 2.87 4.54
N LEU A 107 10.61 4.07 4.26
CA LEU A 107 10.08 5.32 4.80
C LEU A 107 8.65 5.58 4.31
N ALA A 108 8.39 5.42 3.01
CA ALA A 108 7.07 5.62 2.43
C ALA A 108 6.02 4.67 3.03
N ALA A 109 6.34 3.38 3.14
CA ALA A 109 5.50 2.38 3.79
C ALA A 109 5.23 2.73 5.27
N SER A 110 6.27 3.16 6.00
CA SER A 110 6.14 3.56 7.41
C SER A 110 5.21 4.77 7.57
N LEU A 111 5.38 5.80 6.75
CA LEU A 111 4.53 7.00 6.79
C LEU A 111 3.08 6.67 6.44
N ALA A 112 2.84 5.83 5.43
CA ALA A 112 1.50 5.38 5.07
C ALA A 112 0.85 4.58 6.21
N THR A 113 1.61 3.70 6.88
CA THR A 113 1.14 2.92 8.04
C THR A 113 0.82 3.81 9.24
N ILE A 114 1.70 4.74 9.58
CA ILE A 114 1.48 5.70 10.68
C ILE A 114 0.24 6.55 10.42
N TYR A 115 0.08 7.03 9.19
CA TYR A 115 -1.09 7.84 8.84
C TYR A 115 -2.39 7.02 8.87
N THR A 116 -2.33 5.74 8.46
CA THR A 116 -3.45 4.80 8.59
C THR A 116 -3.77 4.51 10.06
N ALA A 117 -2.76 4.34 10.91
CA ALA A 117 -2.94 4.19 12.35
C ALA A 117 -3.61 5.43 12.98
N TYR A 118 -3.25 6.62 12.52
CA TYR A 118 -3.91 7.87 12.95
C TYR A 118 -5.40 7.89 12.56
N VAL A 119 -5.73 7.46 11.35
CA VAL A 119 -7.15 7.29 10.95
C VAL A 119 -7.85 6.29 11.88
N GLY A 120 -7.21 5.16 12.20
CA GLY A 120 -7.73 4.20 13.16
C GLY A 120 -7.97 4.81 14.54
N TYR A 121 -7.01 5.57 15.06
CA TYR A 121 -7.14 6.28 16.33
C TYR A 121 -8.40 7.18 16.35
N GLN A 122 -8.70 7.89 15.27
CA GLN A 122 -9.91 8.71 15.16
C GLN A 122 -11.19 7.85 15.31
N PHE A 123 -11.23 6.65 14.74
CA PHE A 123 -12.37 5.74 14.88
C PHE A 123 -12.53 5.17 16.28
N PHE A 124 -11.49 5.14 17.10
CA PHE A 124 -11.58 4.71 18.51
C PHE A 124 -11.97 5.84 19.46
N THR A 125 -11.63 7.08 19.13
CA THR A 125 -11.82 8.24 20.03
C THR A 125 -13.06 9.06 19.73
N GLN A 126 -13.60 8.99 18.49
CA GLN A 126 -14.78 9.75 18.10
C GLN A 126 -16.05 8.88 18.16
N SER A 127 -17.20 9.55 18.25
CA SER A 127 -18.52 8.92 18.22
C SER A 127 -19.12 8.97 16.82
N PHE A 128 -19.66 7.85 16.37
CA PHE A 128 -20.27 7.68 15.04
C PHE A 128 -21.70 7.16 15.17
N PRO A 129 -22.66 8.01 15.61
CA PRO A 129 -24.02 7.56 15.86
C PRO A 129 -24.76 7.10 14.59
N GLU A 130 -24.31 7.53 13.43
CA GLU A 130 -24.90 7.14 12.13
C GLU A 130 -24.42 5.76 11.64
N LEU A 131 -23.34 5.22 12.23
CA LEU A 131 -22.81 3.91 11.85
C LEU A 131 -23.34 2.81 12.76
N PRO A 132 -23.92 1.72 12.20
CA PRO A 132 -24.21 0.54 12.97
C PRO A 132 -22.99 0.00 13.70
N THR A 133 -23.16 -0.50 14.92
CA THR A 133 -22.05 -0.97 15.76
C THR A 133 -21.15 -2.00 15.07
N TYR A 134 -21.73 -2.91 14.30
CA TYR A 134 -20.97 -3.93 13.58
C TYR A 134 -20.10 -3.33 12.46
N TYR A 135 -20.56 -2.27 11.77
CA TYR A 135 -19.74 -1.54 10.80
C TYR A 135 -18.56 -0.84 11.44
N LEU A 136 -18.83 -0.17 12.57
CA LEU A 136 -17.79 0.53 13.32
C LEU A 136 -16.70 -0.44 13.79
N TRP A 137 -17.07 -1.61 14.31
CA TRP A 137 -16.11 -2.62 14.71
C TRP A 137 -15.37 -3.24 13.52
N ALA A 138 -16.03 -3.43 12.38
CA ALA A 138 -15.36 -3.90 11.16
C ALA A 138 -14.26 -2.92 10.70
N ILE A 139 -14.53 -1.62 10.72
CA ILE A 139 -13.54 -0.58 10.39
C ILE A 139 -12.37 -0.62 11.39
N ARG A 140 -12.66 -0.61 12.68
CA ARG A 140 -11.65 -0.64 13.75
C ARG A 140 -10.73 -1.86 13.63
N LEU A 141 -11.31 -3.03 13.50
CA LEU A 141 -10.55 -4.28 13.40
C LEU A 141 -9.73 -4.36 12.12
N SER A 142 -10.28 -3.94 10.98
CA SER A 142 -9.54 -3.95 9.71
C SER A 142 -8.29 -3.05 9.76
N ILE A 143 -8.40 -1.87 10.36
CA ILE A 143 -7.25 -0.96 10.51
C ILE A 143 -6.22 -1.53 11.50
N VAL A 144 -6.66 -2.08 12.62
CA VAL A 144 -5.76 -2.70 13.61
C VAL A 144 -4.99 -3.87 12.97
N ILE A 145 -5.69 -4.75 12.27
CA ILE A 145 -5.07 -5.88 11.55
C ILE A 145 -4.07 -5.37 10.51
N PHE A 146 -4.44 -4.37 9.70
CA PHE A 146 -3.54 -3.77 8.72
C PHE A 146 -2.26 -3.23 9.37
N VAL A 147 -2.38 -2.48 10.47
CA VAL A 147 -1.24 -1.90 11.18
C VAL A 147 -0.33 -2.99 11.76
N ILE A 148 -0.90 -4.02 12.39
CA ILE A 148 -0.13 -5.14 12.97
C ILE A 148 0.68 -5.85 11.86
N PHE A 149 0.05 -6.24 10.75
CA PHE A 149 0.74 -6.92 9.65
C PHE A 149 1.75 -6.02 8.92
N SER A 150 1.52 -4.70 8.89
CA SER A 150 2.51 -3.76 8.36
C SER A 150 3.77 -3.71 9.23
N PHE A 151 3.62 -3.75 10.56
CA PHE A 151 4.77 -3.83 11.48
C PHE A 151 5.51 -5.17 11.40
N GLU A 152 4.80 -6.27 11.20
CA GLU A 152 5.42 -7.58 11.00
C GLU A 152 6.30 -7.60 9.74
N GLY A 153 5.78 -7.05 8.64
CA GLY A 153 6.56 -6.87 7.41
C GLY A 153 7.82 -6.02 7.62
N PHE A 154 7.75 -5.02 8.49
CA PHE A 154 8.89 -4.19 8.87
C PHE A 154 9.92 -4.97 9.71
N ALA A 155 9.45 -5.76 10.68
CA ALA A 155 10.31 -6.58 11.54
C ALA A 155 11.09 -7.64 10.74
N MET A 156 10.47 -8.25 9.72
CA MET A 156 11.14 -9.16 8.79
C MET A 156 12.23 -8.47 7.95
N GLY A 157 12.15 -7.16 7.78
CA GLY A 157 13.15 -6.36 7.09
C GLY A 157 14.40 -6.06 7.92
N LEU A 158 14.33 -6.25 9.24
CA LEU A 158 15.41 -5.99 10.19
C LEU A 158 16.15 -7.28 10.61
N SER A 159 15.61 -8.44 10.30
CA SER A 159 16.21 -9.75 10.55
C SER A 159 17.07 -10.21 9.35
#